data_2b7886f915cf2e5845a3e01f3786f7ea
#
_entry.id   2b7886f915cf2e5845a3e01f3786f7ea
#
_cell.length_a   1.000
_cell.length_b   1.000
_cell.length_c   1.000
_cell.angle_alpha   90.00
_cell.angle_beta   90.00
_cell.angle_gamma   90.00
#
_symmetry.space_group_name_H-M   'P 1'
#
loop_
_entity.id
_entity.type
_entity.pdbx_description
1 polymer ?
#
loop_
_entity_poly.entity_id
_entity_poly.type
_entity_poly.pdbx_seq_one_letter_code
_entity_poly.pdbx_strand_id
1 'polypeptide(L)'
;HFVVGTAPGQMVNGKVNEVIMASSYTEAVQALGYSDNWKKYSLCEEIYTAFTLFNSAQVFFVNVLDPKKHKKTVDETQMDVVDGQIVLPAEAIAGSVEITGKTAGEDYEVFYSDTNCVVEFLKETTGKLTVKYDAVDASQVTKSDIIGGYSVSTHKTTGLELINNVFPLYTKVPDLILCPNWSHDAEVAAVMSAKAENINGLFEGEAILDIDCTAETGATYYTEVPAWKKQKNFTKRTEVVCFPKVALGDR
;
A
#
# COMPACT_ATOMS: atom_id res chain seq x y z
N HIS A 1 -3.83 12.27 -9.59
CA HIS A 1 -4.01 10.79 -9.55
C HIS A 1 -4.72 10.39 -8.26
N PHE A 2 -5.49 9.31 -8.30
CA PHE A 2 -6.03 8.62 -7.13
C PHE A 2 -5.50 7.20 -7.14
N VAL A 3 -4.80 6.82 -6.08
CA VAL A 3 -4.02 5.58 -6.04
C VAL A 3 -4.40 4.75 -4.83
N VAL A 4 -4.79 3.50 -5.05
CA VAL A 4 -5.13 2.54 -3.99
C VAL A 4 -4.10 1.40 -3.99
N GLY A 5 -3.56 1.07 -2.83
CA GLY A 5 -2.56 0.02 -2.70
C GLY A 5 -2.05 -0.14 -1.28
N THR A 6 -0.82 -0.61 -1.16
CA THR A 6 -0.17 -0.95 0.12
C THR A 6 1.05 -0.07 0.36
N ALA A 7 1.25 0.36 1.60
CA ALA A 7 2.43 1.09 2.06
C ALA A 7 2.79 0.69 3.50
N PRO A 8 4.06 0.84 3.94
CA PRO A 8 4.51 0.46 5.27
C PRO A 8 4.11 1.50 6.33
N GLY A 9 2.81 1.82 6.42
CA GLY A 9 2.25 2.85 7.29
C GLY A 9 2.48 2.62 8.79
N GLN A 10 2.74 1.38 9.22
CA GLN A 10 3.08 1.09 10.62
C GLN A 10 4.33 1.83 11.09
N MET A 11 5.27 2.12 10.19
CA MET A 11 6.52 2.81 10.52
C MET A 11 6.32 4.29 10.89
N VAL A 12 5.23 4.89 10.43
CA VAL A 12 4.94 6.34 10.58
C VAL A 12 3.58 6.61 11.24
N ASN A 13 2.96 5.59 11.83
CA ASN A 13 1.57 5.65 12.32
C ASN A 13 0.60 6.15 11.23
N GLY A 14 0.84 5.74 9.99
CA GLY A 14 0.06 6.13 8.83
C GLY A 14 -1.38 5.67 8.91
N LYS A 15 -2.26 6.45 8.32
CA LYS A 15 -3.70 6.14 8.30
C LYS A 15 -4.01 5.04 7.30
N VAL A 16 -5.02 4.24 7.62
CA VAL A 16 -5.50 3.13 6.79
C VAL A 16 -6.92 3.41 6.34
N ASN A 17 -7.20 3.17 5.06
CA ASN A 17 -8.50 3.45 4.45
C ASN A 17 -8.98 4.89 4.71
N GLU A 18 -8.06 5.84 4.55
CA GLU A 18 -8.36 7.28 4.50
C GLU A 18 -7.70 7.88 3.27
N VAL A 19 -8.32 8.91 2.69
CA VAL A 19 -7.70 9.64 1.57
C VAL A 19 -6.61 10.56 2.11
N ILE A 20 -5.41 10.38 1.62
CA ILE A 20 -4.22 11.18 1.95
C ILE A 20 -3.80 11.93 0.69
N MET A 21 -3.83 13.25 0.73
CA MET A 21 -3.27 14.09 -0.32
C MET A 21 -1.81 14.39 -0.01
N ALA A 22 -0.92 14.16 -0.97
CA ALA A 22 0.47 14.58 -0.90
C ALA A 22 0.85 15.38 -2.15
N SER A 23 1.70 16.39 -1.96
CA SER A 23 2.19 17.28 -3.01
C SER A 23 3.72 17.15 -3.18
N SER A 24 4.35 16.30 -2.41
CA SER A 24 5.79 16.05 -2.45
C SER A 24 6.14 14.64 -1.97
N TYR A 25 7.33 14.19 -2.34
CA TYR A 25 7.89 12.92 -1.84
C TYR A 25 7.93 12.88 -0.31
N THR A 26 8.41 13.94 0.32
CA THR A 26 8.53 14.02 1.78
C THR A 26 7.17 13.90 2.48
N GLU A 27 6.14 14.62 1.99
CA GLU A 27 4.79 14.53 2.55
C GLU A 27 4.22 13.11 2.42
N ALA A 28 4.38 12.48 1.25
CA ALA A 28 3.92 11.12 1.02
C ALA A 28 4.61 10.11 1.96
N VAL A 29 5.94 10.19 2.08
CA VAL A 29 6.72 9.29 2.96
C VAL A 29 6.37 9.49 4.43
N GLN A 30 6.20 10.72 4.88
CA GLN A 30 5.79 11.01 6.26
C GLN A 30 4.40 10.47 6.61
N ALA A 31 3.49 10.44 5.63
CA ALA A 31 2.13 9.99 5.85
C ALA A 31 1.91 8.48 5.65
N LEU A 32 2.70 7.85 4.79
CA LEU A 32 2.49 6.47 4.34
C LEU A 32 3.63 5.51 4.70
N GLY A 33 4.82 6.04 5.03
CA GLY A 33 6.07 5.28 5.04
C GLY A 33 6.56 5.02 3.61
N TYR A 34 7.77 4.49 3.50
CA TYR A 34 8.37 4.14 2.21
C TYR A 34 9.25 2.90 2.29
N SER A 35 9.27 2.15 1.21
CA SER A 35 10.16 1.00 1.01
C SER A 35 10.43 0.84 -0.48
N ASP A 36 11.66 0.45 -0.84
CA ASP A 36 12.02 0.09 -2.21
C ASP A 36 11.44 -1.27 -2.66
N ASN A 37 10.80 -2.01 -1.78
CA ASN A 37 10.11 -3.24 -2.13
C ASN A 37 8.69 -2.96 -2.67
N TRP A 38 8.60 -2.50 -3.91
CA TRP A 38 7.33 -2.13 -4.55
C TRP A 38 6.40 -3.31 -4.80
N LYS A 39 6.94 -4.53 -4.91
CA LYS A 39 6.12 -5.76 -5.00
C LYS A 39 5.30 -5.98 -3.73
N LYS A 40 5.83 -5.56 -2.59
CA LYS A 40 5.18 -5.66 -1.29
C LYS A 40 4.36 -4.41 -0.96
N TYR A 41 4.87 -3.24 -1.31
CA TYR A 41 4.31 -1.93 -0.99
C TYR A 41 4.06 -1.12 -2.26
N SER A 42 2.94 -1.41 -2.90
CA SER A 42 2.62 -0.92 -4.24
C SER A 42 2.44 0.60 -4.33
N LEU A 43 2.05 1.28 -3.26
CA LEU A 43 1.98 2.75 -3.23
C LEU A 43 3.36 3.40 -3.30
N CYS A 44 4.42 2.71 -2.87
CA CYS A 44 5.79 3.24 -2.92
C CYS A 44 6.28 3.41 -4.36
N GLU A 45 5.79 2.62 -5.30
CA GLU A 45 6.03 2.79 -6.73
C GLU A 45 5.51 4.16 -7.20
N GLU A 46 4.26 4.48 -6.90
CA GLU A 46 3.67 5.75 -7.30
C GLU A 46 4.28 6.95 -6.56
N ILE A 47 4.63 6.79 -5.27
CA ILE A 47 5.34 7.84 -4.52
C ILE A 47 6.65 8.20 -5.24
N TYR A 48 7.41 7.20 -5.65
CA TYR A 48 8.68 7.41 -6.35
C TYR A 48 8.46 7.98 -7.75
N THR A 49 7.60 7.38 -8.54
CA THR A 49 7.37 7.79 -9.94
C THR A 49 6.75 9.17 -10.00
N ALA A 50 5.70 9.44 -9.25
CA ALA A 50 5.03 10.73 -9.26
C ALA A 50 5.94 11.87 -8.81
N PHE A 51 6.64 11.73 -7.70
CA PHE A 51 7.36 12.84 -7.10
C PHE A 51 8.85 12.89 -7.44
N THR A 52 9.50 11.75 -7.71
CA THR A 52 10.92 11.73 -8.04
C THR A 52 11.19 11.77 -9.54
N LEU A 53 10.38 11.05 -10.34
CA LEU A 53 10.60 11.00 -11.79
C LEU A 53 9.82 12.08 -12.54
N PHE A 54 8.56 12.29 -12.23
CA PHE A 54 7.65 13.14 -13.01
C PHE A 54 7.29 14.46 -12.33
N ASN A 55 7.68 14.67 -11.08
CA ASN A 55 7.41 15.90 -10.32
C ASN A 55 5.92 16.31 -10.39
N SER A 56 5.03 15.34 -10.14
CA SER A 56 3.60 15.53 -10.15
C SER A 56 3.17 16.53 -9.06
N ALA A 57 2.14 17.32 -9.35
CA ALA A 57 1.71 18.38 -8.44
C ALA A 57 0.98 17.86 -7.20
N GLN A 58 0.10 16.89 -7.37
CA GLN A 58 -0.71 16.32 -6.26
C GLN A 58 -1.14 14.88 -6.59
N VAL A 59 -1.09 14.03 -5.58
CA VAL A 59 -1.56 12.65 -5.65
C VAL A 59 -2.40 12.33 -4.41
N PHE A 60 -3.50 11.62 -4.59
CA PHE A 60 -4.38 11.14 -3.54
C PHE A 60 -4.11 9.65 -3.33
N PHE A 61 -3.68 9.27 -2.15
CA PHE A 61 -3.33 7.90 -1.79
C PHE A 61 -4.36 7.30 -0.83
N VAL A 62 -4.60 6.02 -0.98
CA VAL A 62 -5.33 5.19 -0.01
C VAL A 62 -4.49 3.96 0.30
N ASN A 63 -3.99 3.87 1.53
CA ASN A 63 -3.32 2.68 2.02
C ASN A 63 -4.36 1.72 2.61
N VAL A 64 -4.48 0.51 2.04
CA VAL A 64 -5.40 -0.53 2.53
C VAL A 64 -4.72 -1.55 3.45
N LEU A 65 -3.39 -1.48 3.60
CA LEU A 65 -2.63 -2.37 4.48
C LEU A 65 -2.85 -1.99 5.94
N ASP A 66 -3.73 -2.72 6.62
CA ASP A 66 -4.06 -2.49 8.02
C ASP A 66 -3.20 -3.39 8.93
N PRO A 67 -2.31 -2.82 9.76
CA PRO A 67 -1.48 -3.58 10.70
C PRO A 67 -2.29 -4.37 11.74
N LYS A 68 -3.55 -4.03 11.96
CA LYS A 68 -4.44 -4.76 12.87
C LYS A 68 -5.03 -6.01 12.23
N LYS A 69 -5.23 -5.99 10.90
CA LYS A 69 -5.84 -7.06 10.12
C LYS A 69 -4.78 -7.90 9.38
N HIS A 70 -3.87 -7.23 8.67
CA HIS A 70 -2.90 -7.86 7.77
C HIS A 70 -1.56 -8.06 8.51
N LYS A 71 -1.54 -9.00 9.44
CA LYS A 71 -0.36 -9.28 10.27
C LYS A 71 -0.19 -10.78 10.49
N LYS A 72 1.03 -11.15 10.81
CA LYS A 72 1.39 -12.47 11.30
C LYS A 72 2.18 -12.35 12.59
N THR A 73 1.97 -13.28 13.50
CA THR A 73 2.76 -13.39 14.72
C THR A 73 4.09 -14.07 14.40
N VAL A 74 5.18 -13.49 14.86
CA VAL A 74 6.50 -14.10 14.90
C VAL A 74 6.66 -14.66 16.32
N ASP A 75 6.72 -15.99 16.38
CA ASP A 75 6.83 -16.71 17.63
C ASP A 75 8.16 -16.40 18.35
N GLU A 76 8.21 -16.77 19.62
CA GLU A 76 9.37 -16.58 20.49
C GLU A 76 10.68 -17.01 19.81
N THR A 77 11.54 -16.04 19.60
CA THR A 77 12.84 -16.24 18.95
C THR A 77 13.94 -15.63 19.84
N GLN A 78 15.05 -16.35 19.98
CA GLN A 78 16.19 -15.81 20.69
C GLN A 78 16.99 -14.88 19.78
N MET A 79 17.21 -13.65 20.25
CA MET A 79 17.96 -12.60 19.54
C MET A 79 19.10 -12.06 20.41
N ASP A 80 20.22 -11.78 19.79
CA ASP A 80 21.37 -11.20 20.46
C ASP A 80 21.15 -9.70 20.69
N VAL A 81 21.51 -9.24 21.87
CA VAL A 81 21.60 -7.80 22.16
C VAL A 81 23.00 -7.33 21.72
N VAL A 82 23.04 -6.41 20.76
CA VAL A 82 24.27 -5.81 20.24
C VAL A 82 24.21 -4.32 20.51
N ASP A 83 25.22 -3.78 21.17
CA ASP A 83 25.33 -2.35 21.54
C ASP A 83 24.08 -1.79 22.25
N GLY A 84 23.47 -2.63 23.12
CA GLY A 84 22.25 -2.24 23.84
C GLY A 84 20.99 -2.25 23.01
N GLN A 85 21.00 -2.84 21.82
CA GLN A 85 19.86 -2.86 20.91
C GLN A 85 19.56 -4.26 20.37
N ILE A 86 18.31 -4.48 19.99
CA ILE A 86 17.88 -5.59 19.11
C ILE A 86 17.27 -4.97 17.86
N VAL A 87 17.72 -5.39 16.68
CA VAL A 87 17.22 -4.92 15.40
C VAL A 87 16.24 -5.93 14.83
N LEU A 88 15.00 -5.51 14.65
CA LEU A 88 13.91 -6.26 14.05
C LEU A 88 13.65 -5.80 12.60
N PRO A 89 13.05 -6.64 11.76
CA PRO A 89 12.61 -6.22 10.43
C PRO A 89 11.67 -5.01 10.49
N ALA A 90 11.66 -4.18 9.45
CA ALA A 90 10.77 -3.02 9.35
C ALA A 90 9.27 -3.37 9.44
N GLU A 91 8.93 -4.60 9.12
CA GLU A 91 7.57 -5.15 9.23
C GLU A 91 7.11 -5.34 10.67
N ALA A 92 8.03 -5.43 11.64
CA ALA A 92 7.65 -5.59 13.05
C ALA A 92 6.75 -4.41 13.49
N ILE A 93 5.67 -4.73 14.20
CA ILE A 93 4.76 -3.72 14.73
C ILE A 93 5.28 -3.32 16.12
N ALA A 94 5.83 -2.13 16.24
CA ALA A 94 6.53 -1.66 17.45
C ALA A 94 5.71 -1.88 18.74
N GLY A 95 4.40 -1.59 18.70
CA GLY A 95 3.52 -1.75 19.86
C GLY A 95 3.18 -3.20 20.22
N SER A 96 3.65 -4.19 19.46
CA SER A 96 3.42 -5.61 19.73
C SER A 96 4.68 -6.34 20.20
N VAL A 97 5.79 -5.64 20.33
CA VAL A 97 7.07 -6.25 20.74
C VAL A 97 7.04 -6.59 22.21
N GLU A 98 7.21 -7.87 22.52
CA GLU A 98 7.29 -8.42 23.87
C GLU A 98 8.65 -9.09 24.07
N ILE A 99 9.30 -8.79 25.18
CA ILE A 99 10.59 -9.39 25.57
C ILE A 99 10.42 -10.08 26.91
N THR A 100 10.76 -11.37 26.95
CA THR A 100 10.59 -12.18 28.17
C THR A 100 11.37 -11.58 29.34
N GLY A 101 10.66 -11.29 30.42
CA GLY A 101 11.25 -10.74 31.66
C GLY A 101 11.63 -9.26 31.58
N LYS A 102 11.13 -8.52 30.60
CA LYS A 102 11.33 -7.08 30.43
C LYS A 102 10.01 -6.35 30.23
N THR A 103 9.93 -5.10 30.66
CA THR A 103 8.74 -4.24 30.55
C THR A 103 9.01 -3.09 29.57
N ALA A 104 8.15 -2.94 28.57
CA ALA A 104 8.21 -1.82 27.65
C ALA A 104 7.98 -0.48 28.38
N GLY A 105 8.78 0.54 28.04
CA GLY A 105 8.76 1.85 28.70
C GLY A 105 9.56 1.94 30.01
N GLU A 106 9.96 0.80 30.62
CA GLU A 106 10.77 0.75 31.84
C GLU A 106 12.17 0.15 31.59
N ASP A 107 12.23 -0.89 30.77
CA ASP A 107 13.47 -1.61 30.46
C ASP A 107 13.92 -1.38 29.02
N TYR A 108 13.00 -1.12 28.10
CA TYR A 108 13.28 -0.87 26.70
C TYR A 108 12.22 0.03 26.03
N GLU A 109 12.62 0.68 24.95
CA GLU A 109 11.76 1.42 24.03
C GLU A 109 11.86 0.81 22.63
N VAL A 110 10.80 0.99 21.83
CA VAL A 110 10.73 0.48 20.45
C VAL A 110 10.42 1.64 19.52
N PHE A 111 11.24 1.83 18.50
CA PHE A 111 11.05 2.86 17.49
C PHE A 111 11.46 2.35 16.10
N TYR A 112 11.10 3.11 15.07
CA TYR A 112 11.52 2.80 13.70
C TYR A 112 12.70 3.68 13.31
N SER A 113 13.72 3.04 12.73
CA SER A 113 14.72 3.70 11.89
C SER A 113 14.22 3.69 10.43
N ASP A 114 15.01 4.24 9.51
CA ASP A 114 14.63 4.29 8.09
C ASP A 114 14.33 2.91 7.47
N THR A 115 14.94 1.85 7.98
CA THR A 115 14.88 0.51 7.39
C THR A 115 14.48 -0.60 8.35
N ASN A 116 14.42 -0.33 9.65
CA ASN A 116 14.23 -1.37 10.67
C ASN A 116 13.36 -0.88 11.83
N CYS A 117 12.80 -1.84 12.56
CA CYS A 117 12.23 -1.62 13.87
C CYS A 117 13.33 -1.92 14.92
N VAL A 118 13.63 -0.97 15.80
CA VAL A 118 14.72 -1.07 16.77
C VAL A 118 14.17 -1.10 18.17
N VAL A 119 14.62 -2.07 18.94
CA VAL A 119 14.42 -2.13 20.40
C VAL A 119 15.68 -1.61 21.06
N GLU A 120 15.57 -0.53 21.80
CA GLU A 120 16.69 0.06 22.56
C GLU A 120 16.49 -0.18 24.06
N PHE A 121 17.51 -0.73 24.72
CA PHE A 121 17.45 -0.99 26.15
C PHE A 121 17.86 0.25 26.95
N LEU A 122 17.01 0.62 27.91
CA LEU A 122 17.23 1.78 28.79
C LEU A 122 18.27 1.52 29.90
N LYS A 123 18.63 0.24 30.12
CA LYS A 123 19.62 -0.22 31.08
C LYS A 123 20.60 -1.15 30.38
N GLU A 124 21.81 -1.21 30.87
CA GLU A 124 22.84 -2.11 30.36
C GLU A 124 22.26 -3.54 30.29
N THR A 125 22.18 -4.04 29.08
CA THR A 125 21.60 -5.35 28.78
C THR A 125 22.47 -6.03 27.75
N THR A 126 22.83 -7.27 27.99
CA THR A 126 23.69 -8.08 27.12
C THR A 126 23.18 -9.52 27.04
N GLY A 127 23.67 -10.27 26.07
CA GLY A 127 23.34 -11.67 25.88
C GLY A 127 22.14 -11.88 24.96
N LYS A 128 21.50 -13.05 25.08
CA LYS A 128 20.36 -13.43 24.27
C LYS A 128 19.06 -13.23 25.03
N LEU A 129 18.09 -12.63 24.38
CA LEU A 129 16.74 -12.45 24.91
C LEU A 129 15.70 -13.10 23.99
N THR A 130 14.65 -13.60 24.59
CA THR A 130 13.52 -14.14 23.85
C THR A 130 12.55 -13.00 23.48
N VAL A 131 12.34 -12.81 22.20
CA VAL A 131 11.53 -11.74 21.62
C VAL A 131 10.36 -12.36 20.85
N LYS A 132 9.17 -11.81 21.04
CA LYS A 132 7.95 -12.11 20.31
C LYS A 132 7.35 -10.81 19.80
N TYR A 133 6.80 -10.82 18.58
CA TYR A 133 6.14 -9.64 18.01
C TYR A 133 5.18 -10.02 16.87
N ASP A 134 4.28 -9.13 16.53
CA ASP A 134 3.52 -9.20 15.29
C ASP A 134 4.26 -8.45 14.19
N ALA A 135 4.21 -8.95 12.99
CA ALA A 135 4.76 -8.32 11.79
C ALA A 135 3.65 -8.09 10.76
N VAL A 136 3.67 -6.93 10.12
CA VAL A 136 2.77 -6.63 9.00
C VAL A 136 3.05 -7.60 7.85
N ASP A 137 1.99 -8.14 7.28
CA ASP A 137 2.06 -9.09 6.16
C ASP A 137 1.20 -8.61 4.99
N ALA A 138 1.82 -7.92 4.05
CA ALA A 138 1.13 -7.38 2.86
C ALA A 138 0.56 -8.48 1.95
N SER A 139 1.04 -9.73 2.06
CA SER A 139 0.49 -10.86 1.29
C SER A 139 -0.94 -11.24 1.71
N GLN A 140 -1.39 -10.79 2.87
CA GLN A 140 -2.77 -10.99 3.35
C GLN A 140 -3.76 -9.96 2.78
N VAL A 141 -3.28 -8.91 2.13
CA VAL A 141 -4.14 -7.98 1.41
C VAL A 141 -4.74 -8.70 0.20
N THR A 142 -6.03 -8.56 0.03
CA THR A 142 -6.79 -9.19 -1.04
C THR A 142 -7.38 -8.16 -2.00
N LYS A 143 -7.84 -8.60 -3.16
CA LYS A 143 -8.58 -7.74 -4.08
C LYS A 143 -9.80 -7.08 -3.44
N SER A 144 -10.43 -7.75 -2.46
CA SER A 144 -11.56 -7.18 -1.72
C SER A 144 -11.16 -5.96 -0.88
N ASP A 145 -9.92 -5.92 -0.37
CA ASP A 145 -9.42 -4.75 0.36
C ASP A 145 -9.15 -3.57 -0.57
N ILE A 146 -8.67 -3.84 -1.79
CA ILE A 146 -8.45 -2.83 -2.84
C ILE A 146 -9.79 -2.28 -3.36
N ILE A 147 -10.72 -3.15 -3.72
CA ILE A 147 -12.06 -2.78 -4.17
C ILE A 147 -12.78 -2.00 -3.08
N GLY A 148 -12.73 -2.50 -1.86
CA GLY A 148 -13.35 -1.88 -0.71
C GLY A 148 -14.88 -1.88 -0.79
N GLY A 149 -15.47 -0.83 -0.23
CA GLY A 149 -16.91 -0.64 -0.19
C GLY A 149 -17.35 0.18 1.01
N TYR A 150 -18.67 0.34 1.17
CA TYR A 150 -19.26 0.97 2.33
C TYR A 150 -19.81 -0.08 3.31
N SER A 151 -19.34 -0.04 4.55
CA SER A 151 -19.84 -0.90 5.63
C SER A 151 -20.96 -0.21 6.39
N VAL A 152 -22.17 -0.77 6.34
CA VAL A 152 -23.33 -0.25 7.06
C VAL A 152 -23.15 -0.37 8.58
N SER A 153 -22.47 -1.41 9.06
CA SER A 153 -22.28 -1.65 10.50
C SER A 153 -21.28 -0.71 11.14
N THR A 154 -20.24 -0.30 10.41
CA THR A 154 -19.19 0.60 10.91
C THR A 154 -19.28 2.02 10.37
N HIS A 155 -20.16 2.27 9.41
CA HIS A 155 -20.29 3.53 8.66
C HIS A 155 -18.98 3.99 8.03
N LYS A 156 -18.12 3.04 7.63
CA LYS A 156 -16.82 3.32 7.01
C LYS A 156 -16.82 2.94 5.54
N THR A 157 -16.20 3.79 4.75
CA THR A 157 -15.85 3.54 3.36
C THR A 157 -14.39 3.08 3.29
N THR A 158 -14.09 2.15 2.39
CA THR A 158 -12.74 1.57 2.22
C THR A 158 -12.38 1.42 0.74
N GLY A 159 -11.09 1.27 0.45
CA GLY A 159 -10.58 0.95 -0.87
C GLY A 159 -10.94 1.98 -1.95
N LEU A 160 -11.24 1.49 -3.16
CA LEU A 160 -11.58 2.32 -4.33
C LEU A 160 -12.83 3.19 -4.12
N GLU A 161 -13.75 2.80 -3.23
CA GLU A 161 -14.94 3.62 -2.93
C GLU A 161 -14.60 4.99 -2.34
N LEU A 162 -13.42 5.12 -1.72
CA LEU A 162 -12.93 6.37 -1.14
C LEU A 162 -12.66 7.47 -2.17
N ILE A 163 -12.64 7.18 -3.47
CA ILE A 163 -12.52 8.20 -4.51
C ILE A 163 -13.63 9.27 -4.40
N ASN A 164 -14.81 8.85 -3.96
CA ASN A 164 -15.95 9.76 -3.76
C ASN A 164 -15.73 10.74 -2.60
N ASN A 165 -14.75 10.50 -1.74
CA ASN A 165 -14.40 11.38 -0.64
C ASN A 165 -13.37 12.45 -1.04
N VAL A 166 -12.72 12.34 -2.19
CA VAL A 166 -11.68 13.28 -2.63
C VAL A 166 -12.26 14.68 -2.81
N PHE A 167 -13.35 14.82 -3.57
CA PHE A 167 -13.95 16.12 -3.83
C PHE A 167 -14.51 16.80 -2.56
N PRO A 168 -15.27 16.11 -1.69
CA PRO A 168 -15.74 16.70 -0.43
C PRO A 168 -14.62 17.15 0.51
N LEU A 169 -13.48 16.42 0.54
CA LEU A 169 -12.36 16.72 1.44
C LEU A 169 -11.42 17.81 0.89
N TYR A 170 -11.17 17.79 -0.41
CA TYR A 170 -10.08 18.59 -1.00
C TYR A 170 -10.54 19.55 -2.10
N THR A 171 -11.83 19.51 -2.50
CA THR A 171 -12.38 20.31 -3.62
C THR A 171 -11.63 20.07 -4.93
N LYS A 172 -11.18 18.82 -5.14
CA LYS A 172 -10.43 18.38 -6.32
C LYS A 172 -11.01 17.08 -6.84
N VAL A 173 -10.86 16.86 -8.14
CA VAL A 173 -11.28 15.63 -8.82
C VAL A 173 -10.05 14.93 -9.36
N PRO A 174 -9.84 13.64 -9.09
CA PRO A 174 -8.77 12.88 -9.70
C PRO A 174 -9.05 12.63 -11.18
N ASP A 175 -8.05 12.85 -12.04
CA ASP A 175 -8.13 12.54 -13.47
C ASP A 175 -7.79 11.06 -13.75
N LEU A 176 -6.88 10.47 -12.97
CA LEU A 176 -6.40 9.09 -13.16
C LEU A 176 -6.67 8.25 -11.91
N ILE A 177 -7.07 7.01 -12.13
CA ILE A 177 -7.26 5.99 -11.10
C ILE A 177 -6.25 4.87 -11.33
N LEU A 178 -5.44 4.58 -10.31
CA LEU A 178 -4.38 3.58 -10.35
C LEU A 178 -4.50 2.60 -9.18
N CYS A 179 -4.22 1.33 -9.46
CA CYS A 179 -4.06 0.29 -8.45
C CYS A 179 -2.81 -0.54 -8.79
N PRO A 180 -1.59 -0.03 -8.51
CA PRO A 180 -0.36 -0.72 -8.84
C PRO A 180 -0.32 -2.12 -8.23
N ASN A 181 0.13 -3.11 -9.00
CA ASN A 181 0.10 -4.56 -8.71
C ASN A 181 -1.30 -5.21 -8.62
N TRP A 182 -2.39 -4.47 -8.87
CA TRP A 182 -3.76 -4.98 -8.77
C TRP A 182 -4.61 -4.77 -10.01
N SER A 183 -4.27 -3.77 -10.85
CA SER A 183 -5.07 -3.38 -12.03
C SER A 183 -5.17 -4.47 -13.10
N HIS A 184 -4.32 -5.51 -13.05
CA HIS A 184 -4.40 -6.68 -13.91
C HIS A 184 -5.50 -7.70 -13.49
N ASP A 185 -5.98 -7.63 -12.24
CA ASP A 185 -7.12 -8.45 -11.80
C ASP A 185 -8.42 -7.91 -12.43
N ALA A 186 -9.17 -8.78 -13.09
CA ALA A 186 -10.35 -8.37 -13.86
C ALA A 186 -11.46 -7.74 -12.99
N GLU A 187 -11.61 -8.15 -11.73
CA GLU A 187 -12.61 -7.59 -10.83
C GLU A 187 -12.18 -6.20 -10.35
N VAL A 188 -10.90 -6.03 -9.99
CA VAL A 188 -10.33 -4.72 -9.62
C VAL A 188 -10.43 -3.75 -10.80
N ALA A 189 -10.02 -4.19 -12.00
CA ALA A 189 -10.09 -3.40 -13.23
C ALA A 189 -11.53 -2.96 -13.57
N ALA A 190 -12.52 -3.85 -13.41
CA ALA A 190 -13.91 -3.53 -13.64
C ALA A 190 -14.44 -2.45 -12.67
N VAL A 191 -14.02 -2.51 -11.38
CA VAL A 191 -14.39 -1.48 -10.40
C VAL A 191 -13.68 -0.17 -10.68
N MET A 192 -12.39 -0.19 -11.04
CA MET A 192 -11.66 1.00 -11.46
C MET A 192 -12.35 1.70 -12.64
N SER A 193 -12.74 0.92 -13.65
CA SER A 193 -13.49 1.41 -14.82
C SER A 193 -14.82 2.04 -14.43
N ALA A 194 -15.61 1.38 -13.57
CA ALA A 194 -16.89 1.91 -13.10
C ALA A 194 -16.72 3.22 -12.29
N LYS A 195 -15.65 3.32 -11.48
CA LYS A 195 -15.35 4.56 -10.75
C LYS A 195 -14.87 5.69 -11.67
N ALA A 196 -14.11 5.37 -12.71
CA ALA A 196 -13.65 6.36 -13.70
C ALA A 196 -14.83 6.98 -14.47
N GLU A 197 -15.89 6.21 -14.75
CA GLU A 197 -17.08 6.73 -15.42
C GLU A 197 -17.96 7.63 -14.53
N ASN A 198 -17.85 7.49 -13.22
CA ASN A 198 -18.76 8.19 -12.32
C ASN A 198 -18.11 8.46 -10.96
N ILE A 199 -17.40 9.57 -10.86
CA ILE A 199 -16.88 10.09 -9.60
C ILE A 199 -17.92 11.06 -9.02
N ASN A 200 -18.46 10.71 -7.84
CA ASN A 200 -19.50 11.52 -7.14
C ASN A 200 -20.77 11.81 -7.96
N GLY A 201 -21.08 11.02 -8.97
CA GLY A 201 -22.25 11.26 -9.82
C GLY A 201 -22.12 12.43 -10.80
N LEU A 202 -20.95 13.09 -10.88
CA LEU A 202 -20.76 14.36 -11.60
C LEU A 202 -19.54 14.37 -12.51
N PHE A 203 -18.49 13.64 -12.17
CA PHE A 203 -17.21 13.74 -12.84
C PHE A 203 -16.81 12.42 -13.48
N GLU A 204 -15.94 12.50 -14.49
CA GLU A 204 -15.30 11.37 -15.14
C GLU A 204 -13.78 11.51 -15.02
N GLY A 205 -13.09 10.39 -14.96
CA GLY A 205 -11.65 10.26 -15.01
C GLY A 205 -11.25 9.10 -15.92
N GLU A 206 -10.00 8.66 -15.84
CA GLU A 206 -9.48 7.52 -16.60
C GLU A 206 -8.93 6.46 -15.65
N ALA A 207 -9.26 5.20 -15.91
CA ALA A 207 -8.70 4.04 -15.23
C ALA A 207 -7.49 3.51 -16.02
N ILE A 208 -6.33 3.41 -15.38
CA ILE A 208 -5.14 2.79 -15.96
C ILE A 208 -5.15 1.32 -15.60
N LEU A 209 -5.32 0.47 -16.60
CA LEU A 209 -5.51 -0.96 -16.48
C LEU A 209 -4.34 -1.72 -17.10
N ASP A 210 -3.73 -2.62 -16.34
CA ASP A 210 -2.64 -3.44 -16.84
C ASP A 210 -3.16 -4.77 -17.38
N ILE A 211 -2.53 -5.25 -18.44
CA ILE A 211 -2.76 -6.62 -18.92
C ILE A 211 -1.79 -7.55 -18.21
N ASP A 212 -2.29 -8.64 -17.65
CA ASP A 212 -1.41 -9.71 -17.18
C ASP A 212 -0.71 -10.36 -18.36
N CYS A 213 0.58 -10.06 -18.52
CA CYS A 213 1.42 -10.58 -19.61
C CYS A 213 1.92 -12.00 -19.33
N THR A 214 1.66 -12.56 -18.13
CA THR A 214 2.18 -13.87 -17.71
C THR A 214 1.10 -14.94 -17.60
N ALA A 215 -0.17 -14.55 -17.50
CA ALA A 215 -1.27 -15.48 -17.33
C ALA A 215 -1.76 -16.05 -18.66
N GLU A 216 -2.24 -17.28 -18.65
CA GLU A 216 -2.90 -17.92 -19.80
C GLU A 216 -4.15 -17.12 -20.27
N THR A 217 -4.75 -16.35 -19.36
CA THR A 217 -5.92 -15.51 -19.63
C THR A 217 -5.58 -14.07 -20.00
N GLY A 218 -4.31 -13.73 -20.01
CA GLY A 218 -3.78 -12.42 -20.38
C GLY A 218 -3.50 -12.31 -21.88
N ALA A 219 -2.58 -11.41 -22.24
CA ALA A 219 -2.05 -11.28 -23.59
C ALA A 219 -0.53 -11.41 -23.57
N THR A 220 0.02 -12.34 -24.33
CA THR A 220 1.47 -12.57 -24.44
C THR A 220 2.09 -11.70 -25.54
N TYR A 221 1.33 -11.42 -26.59
CA TYR A 221 1.75 -10.62 -27.74
C TYR A 221 0.84 -9.41 -27.94
N TYR A 222 1.41 -8.29 -28.40
CA TYR A 222 0.66 -7.05 -28.65
C TYR A 222 -0.52 -7.24 -29.63
N THR A 223 -0.42 -8.20 -30.55
CA THR A 223 -1.47 -8.54 -31.51
C THR A 223 -2.73 -9.14 -30.86
N GLU A 224 -2.60 -9.67 -29.66
CA GLU A 224 -3.70 -10.27 -28.88
C GLU A 224 -4.48 -9.22 -28.08
N VAL A 225 -3.87 -8.06 -27.80
CA VAL A 225 -4.46 -7.00 -26.99
C VAL A 225 -5.84 -6.54 -27.44
N PRO A 226 -6.11 -6.27 -28.73
CA PRO A 226 -7.44 -5.86 -29.19
C PRO A 226 -8.53 -6.91 -28.92
N ALA A 227 -8.21 -8.19 -29.13
CA ALA A 227 -9.12 -9.30 -28.85
C ALA A 227 -9.36 -9.45 -27.35
N TRP A 228 -8.30 -9.37 -26.54
CA TRP A 228 -8.36 -9.42 -25.07
C TRP A 228 -9.22 -8.28 -24.52
N LYS A 229 -9.01 -7.03 -24.96
CA LYS A 229 -9.83 -5.87 -24.56
C LYS A 229 -11.32 -6.13 -24.83
N LYS A 230 -11.64 -6.63 -26.00
CA LYS A 230 -13.02 -6.94 -26.40
C LYS A 230 -13.61 -8.06 -25.53
N GLN A 231 -12.85 -9.13 -25.28
CA GLN A 231 -13.28 -10.27 -24.46
C GLN A 231 -13.54 -9.85 -22.99
N LYS A 232 -12.69 -8.98 -22.44
CA LYS A 232 -12.81 -8.46 -21.07
C LYS A 232 -13.76 -7.26 -20.95
N ASN A 233 -14.32 -6.81 -22.08
CA ASN A 233 -15.19 -5.63 -22.16
C ASN A 233 -14.54 -4.31 -21.74
N PHE A 234 -13.22 -4.19 -21.91
CA PHE A 234 -12.48 -2.93 -21.68
C PHE A 234 -12.43 -2.11 -22.97
N THR A 235 -13.58 -1.51 -23.33
CA THR A 235 -13.73 -0.77 -24.59
C THR A 235 -14.25 0.66 -24.39
N LYS A 236 -14.35 1.10 -23.15
CA LYS A 236 -14.85 2.43 -22.81
C LYS A 236 -13.76 3.50 -23.02
N ARG A 237 -14.19 4.74 -23.23
CA ARG A 237 -13.26 5.86 -23.44
C ARG A 237 -12.49 6.25 -22.17
N THR A 238 -12.99 5.85 -21.01
CA THR A 238 -12.39 6.08 -19.70
C THR A 238 -11.38 5.00 -19.28
N GLU A 239 -11.03 4.10 -20.19
CA GLU A 239 -10.13 2.98 -19.95
C GLU A 239 -8.87 3.09 -20.78
N VAL A 240 -7.71 3.23 -20.13
CA VAL A 240 -6.39 3.14 -20.74
C VAL A 240 -5.81 1.78 -20.39
N VAL A 241 -5.67 0.91 -21.38
CA VAL A 241 -5.13 -0.44 -21.20
C VAL A 241 -3.66 -0.48 -21.60
N CYS A 242 -2.81 -0.84 -20.65
CA CYS A 242 -1.36 -0.85 -20.80
C CYS A 242 -0.80 -2.23 -21.14
N PHE A 243 0.11 -2.28 -22.11
CA PHE A 243 0.87 -3.46 -22.53
C PHE A 243 2.20 -3.03 -23.18
N PRO A 244 3.29 -3.74 -22.97
CA PRO A 244 3.53 -4.83 -22.05
C PRO A 244 3.81 -4.31 -20.62
N LYS A 245 4.01 -5.24 -19.67
CA LYS A 245 4.55 -4.90 -18.35
C LYS A 245 5.94 -4.26 -18.50
N VAL A 246 6.14 -3.13 -17.86
CA VAL A 246 7.39 -2.40 -17.83
C VAL A 246 8.04 -2.55 -16.46
N ALA A 247 9.35 -2.63 -16.40
CA ALA A 247 10.12 -2.64 -15.17
C ALA A 247 11.06 -1.43 -15.12
N LEU A 248 11.20 -0.82 -13.97
CA LEU A 248 12.12 0.28 -13.74
C LEU A 248 13.39 -0.25 -13.05
N GLY A 249 14.44 -0.50 -13.83
CA GLY A 249 15.66 -1.14 -13.32
C GLY A 249 15.37 -2.54 -12.78
N ASP A 250 15.80 -2.81 -11.55
CA ASP A 250 15.61 -4.10 -10.85
C ASP A 250 14.31 -4.13 -10.00
N ARG A 251 13.44 -3.14 -10.15
CA ARG A 251 12.22 -2.93 -9.36
C ARG A 251 10.98 -3.39 -10.08
#